data_ce21953149a3f40c690b0c5301b170a6
#
_entry.id   ce21953149a3f40c690b0c5301b170a6
#
_cell.length_a   1.000
_cell.length_b   1.000
_cell.length_c   1.000
_cell.angle_alpha   90.00
_cell.angle_beta   90.00
_cell.angle_gamma   90.00
#
_symmetry.space_group_name_H-M   'P 1'
#
loop_
_entity.id
_entity.type
_entity.pdbx_description
1 polymer ?
#
loop_
_entity_poly.entity_id
_entity_poly.type
_entity_poly.pdbx_seq_one_letter_code
_entity_poly.pdbx_strand_id
1 'polypeptide(L)'
;MPVHDSLLDLVGDTPLVRLRRLTADLSATVLVKVEYLNPGGSVKDRAATAMVLAAERDGSLLPGGTIVEASSGNTGIGLAQAAAVRGHRILVVLPNTVAVEKLDILRAYGAEVVTTPGTLPREHPEHVNNLALRIAAETPGGWFANQYDNPANPEVHYASTGPEIWAATDGRVTHLVASVGTGGTISGTGRFLKEKGGVEVVGADPLTSRYGGGDGSPYFVEAAGHYRHTDTVDDTWPLSYHRDVVDRIETVDDRTSLLTTRALAQREGLLVGASSGLVVAAALRVARGLGPEHTVVAILPDSGRIYLSKFHSTEWLRRMGFLDDDRPGLLRDAVGAVRTVTTRTPLAEAVAAGAGQPIVPVVQPGRDPRGATAVSEILGTLDPAVTADPATPAGELAGPPPFAVGTGETAAEALARLDAAGAACAVLLRDGRLAGLVTREALAARCRGENADSPW
;
A
#
# COMPACT_ATOMS: atom_id res chain seq x y z
N MET A 1 -2.50 32.70 19.18
CA MET A 1 -1.94 31.37 18.91
C MET A 1 -0.60 31.28 19.58
N PRO A 2 -0.23 30.16 20.21
CA PRO A 2 1.06 30.03 20.88
C PRO A 2 2.21 30.05 19.84
N VAL A 3 3.36 30.51 20.26
CA VAL A 3 4.64 30.30 19.55
C VAL A 3 5.17 28.96 20.04
N HIS A 4 5.59 28.10 19.10
CA HIS A 4 6.17 26.79 19.42
C HIS A 4 7.69 26.87 19.24
N ASP A 5 8.43 26.20 20.10
CA ASP A 5 9.90 26.19 20.05
C ASP A 5 10.43 25.18 19.02
N SER A 6 9.61 24.18 18.68
CA SER A 6 9.99 23.11 17.75
C SER A 6 8.85 22.75 16.81
N LEU A 7 9.17 22.33 15.60
CA LEU A 7 8.18 21.74 14.68
C LEU A 7 7.56 20.47 15.26
N LEU A 8 8.29 19.72 16.08
CA LEU A 8 7.80 18.51 16.73
C LEU A 8 6.69 18.78 17.76
N ASP A 9 6.59 20.01 18.29
CA ASP A 9 5.50 20.43 19.20
C ASP A 9 4.15 20.56 18.48
N LEU A 10 4.16 20.53 17.14
CA LEU A 10 2.94 20.55 16.32
C LEU A 10 2.45 19.15 15.96
N VAL A 11 3.13 18.10 16.41
CA VAL A 11 2.72 16.72 16.17
C VAL A 11 1.59 16.36 17.11
N GLY A 12 0.45 15.98 16.56
CA GLY A 12 -0.76 15.68 17.31
C GLY A 12 -1.83 16.77 17.21
N ASP A 13 -2.77 16.75 18.10
CA ASP A 13 -3.94 17.65 18.16
C ASP A 13 -4.64 17.82 16.80
N THR A 14 -4.65 16.74 16.00
CA THR A 14 -5.29 16.73 14.69
C THR A 14 -6.80 16.77 14.80
N PRO A 15 -7.52 17.48 13.90
CA PRO A 15 -8.96 17.66 14.02
C PRO A 15 -9.76 16.40 13.65
N LEU A 16 -11.00 16.33 14.17
CA LEU A 16 -12.07 15.50 13.63
C LEU A 16 -12.92 16.30 12.64
N VAL A 17 -13.24 15.68 11.50
CA VAL A 17 -14.13 16.27 10.47
C VAL A 17 -15.31 15.34 10.23
N ARG A 18 -16.52 15.87 10.16
CA ARG A 18 -17.73 15.09 9.85
C ARG A 18 -17.85 14.89 8.34
N LEU A 19 -17.96 13.62 7.91
CA LEU A 19 -18.38 13.31 6.54
C LEU A 19 -19.86 13.64 6.35
N ARG A 20 -20.21 14.21 5.20
CA ARG A 20 -21.57 14.65 4.90
C ARG A 20 -22.13 14.06 3.62
N ARG A 21 -21.37 14.10 2.52
CA ARG A 21 -21.86 13.68 1.20
C ARG A 21 -21.76 12.17 1.00
N LEU A 22 -20.75 11.55 1.59
CA LEU A 22 -20.59 10.09 1.53
C LEU A 22 -21.46 9.35 2.56
N THR A 23 -22.05 10.07 3.49
CA THR A 23 -22.88 9.55 4.59
C THR A 23 -24.30 10.08 4.58
N ALA A 24 -24.75 10.68 3.46
CA ALA A 24 -26.05 11.33 3.36
C ALA A 24 -27.25 10.40 3.60
N ASP A 25 -27.05 9.10 3.35
CA ASP A 25 -28.01 8.00 3.50
C ASP A 25 -27.86 7.24 4.82
N LEU A 26 -26.94 7.65 5.70
CA LEU A 26 -26.66 6.97 6.97
C LEU A 26 -27.26 7.71 8.15
N SER A 27 -27.75 6.95 9.15
CA SER A 27 -28.27 7.48 10.40
C SER A 27 -27.15 7.81 11.39
N ALA A 28 -26.12 6.97 11.47
CA ALA A 28 -24.98 7.15 12.36
C ALA A 28 -24.11 8.34 11.95
N THR A 29 -23.48 8.99 12.92
CA THR A 29 -22.49 10.03 12.66
C THR A 29 -21.14 9.40 12.30
N VAL A 30 -20.56 9.78 11.16
CA VAL A 30 -19.21 9.35 10.77
C VAL A 30 -18.27 10.55 10.80
N LEU A 31 -17.24 10.45 11.64
CA LEU A 31 -16.19 11.45 11.80
C LEU A 31 -14.87 10.86 11.28
N VAL A 32 -14.00 11.71 10.74
CA VAL A 32 -12.67 11.30 10.30
C VAL A 32 -11.61 12.07 11.09
N LYS A 33 -10.64 11.36 11.66
CA LYS A 33 -9.46 11.89 12.33
C LYS A 33 -8.40 12.19 11.28
N VAL A 34 -8.09 13.46 11.07
CA VAL A 34 -7.31 13.93 9.91
C VAL A 34 -5.81 13.95 10.23
N GLU A 35 -5.19 12.77 10.29
CA GLU A 35 -3.79 12.59 10.69
C GLU A 35 -2.77 13.15 9.67
N TYR A 36 -3.18 13.39 8.42
CA TYR A 36 -2.30 14.06 7.45
C TYR A 36 -2.05 15.55 7.73
N LEU A 37 -2.69 16.13 8.75
CA LEU A 37 -2.39 17.48 9.22
C LEU A 37 -1.22 17.55 10.20
N ASN A 38 -0.65 16.42 10.61
CA ASN A 38 0.66 16.43 11.24
C ASN A 38 1.71 17.06 10.30
N PRO A 39 2.78 17.68 10.81
CA PRO A 39 3.75 18.46 10.02
C PRO A 39 4.40 17.69 8.85
N GLY A 40 4.71 16.41 9.01
CA GLY A 40 5.25 15.54 7.97
C GLY A 40 4.18 14.91 7.06
N GLY A 41 2.89 15.19 7.32
CA GLY A 41 1.78 14.78 6.47
C GLY A 41 1.21 13.40 6.74
N SER A 42 1.49 12.79 7.90
CA SER A 42 0.96 11.47 8.22
C SER A 42 0.84 11.17 9.73
N VAL A 43 0.10 10.13 10.05
CA VAL A 43 0.01 9.54 11.40
C VAL A 43 1.37 9.07 11.94
N LYS A 44 2.33 8.82 11.06
CA LYS A 44 3.66 8.31 11.43
C LYS A 44 4.53 9.37 12.10
N ASP A 45 4.22 10.65 11.97
CA ASP A 45 4.92 11.72 12.68
C ASP A 45 4.86 11.52 14.20
N ARG A 46 3.71 11.00 14.70
CA ARG A 46 3.55 10.66 16.13
C ARG A 46 4.51 9.56 16.56
N ALA A 47 4.47 8.41 15.85
CA ALA A 47 5.33 7.28 16.17
C ALA A 47 6.81 7.62 16.00
N ALA A 48 7.18 8.29 14.91
CA ALA A 48 8.56 8.69 14.63
C ALA A 48 9.13 9.60 15.72
N THR A 49 8.40 10.65 16.08
CA THR A 49 8.80 11.57 17.15
C THR A 49 8.93 10.84 18.49
N ALA A 50 7.93 10.00 18.83
CA ALA A 50 7.94 9.26 20.09
C ALA A 50 9.11 8.26 20.18
N MET A 51 9.41 7.54 19.11
CA MET A 51 10.52 6.59 19.05
C MET A 51 11.87 7.29 19.22
N VAL A 52 12.11 8.41 18.51
CA VAL A 52 13.36 9.18 18.63
C VAL A 52 13.53 9.72 20.05
N LEU A 53 12.50 10.38 20.61
CA LEU A 53 12.56 10.92 21.96
C LEU A 53 12.70 9.83 23.04
N ALA A 54 12.15 8.65 22.85
CA ALA A 54 12.35 7.52 23.74
C ALA A 54 13.81 7.04 23.70
N ALA A 55 14.37 6.86 22.51
CA ALA A 55 15.73 6.39 22.30
C ALA A 55 16.80 7.38 22.81
N GLU A 56 16.55 8.68 22.70
CA GLU A 56 17.41 9.71 23.32
C GLU A 56 17.37 9.63 24.86
N ARG A 57 16.18 9.42 25.44
CA ARG A 57 16.02 9.34 26.90
C ARG A 57 16.67 8.11 27.51
N ASP A 58 16.60 6.96 26.84
CA ASP A 58 17.19 5.72 27.33
C ASP A 58 18.66 5.54 26.91
N GLY A 59 19.18 6.44 26.08
CA GLY A 59 20.57 6.46 25.61
C GLY A 59 20.88 5.50 24.47
N SER A 60 19.87 4.84 23.88
CA SER A 60 20.06 3.97 22.71
C SER A 60 20.37 4.76 21.44
N LEU A 61 19.92 6.02 21.34
CA LEU A 61 20.29 6.98 20.31
C LEU A 61 21.13 8.11 20.93
N LEU A 62 22.42 8.09 20.66
CA LEU A 62 23.34 9.13 21.17
C LEU A 62 23.24 10.43 20.35
N PRO A 63 23.59 11.59 20.93
CA PRO A 63 23.63 12.86 20.20
C PRO A 63 24.46 12.77 18.91
N GLY A 64 23.88 13.21 17.79
CA GLY A 64 24.51 13.11 16.46
C GLY A 64 24.54 11.69 15.86
N GLY A 65 23.94 10.71 16.52
CA GLY A 65 23.83 9.33 16.05
C GLY A 65 23.07 9.22 14.73
N THR A 66 23.10 8.04 14.12
CA THR A 66 22.42 7.75 12.84
C THR A 66 21.18 6.92 13.07
N ILE A 67 20.03 7.47 12.76
CA ILE A 67 18.75 6.73 12.74
C ILE A 67 18.73 5.87 11.48
N VAL A 68 18.38 4.59 11.60
CA VAL A 68 18.19 3.68 10.48
C VAL A 68 16.77 3.09 10.55
N GLU A 69 16.06 3.05 9.44
CA GLU A 69 14.71 2.47 9.40
C GLU A 69 14.42 1.77 8.08
N ALA A 70 13.66 0.68 8.16
CA ALA A 70 13.03 0.03 7.01
C ALA A 70 11.62 0.58 6.83
N SER A 71 11.38 1.39 5.78
CA SER A 71 10.09 2.04 5.62
C SER A 71 9.69 2.18 4.17
N SER A 72 8.38 1.99 3.87
CA SER A 72 7.79 2.30 2.56
C SER A 72 7.47 3.79 2.36
N GLY A 73 7.87 4.66 3.28
CA GLY A 73 7.79 6.11 3.12
C GLY A 73 7.41 6.91 4.36
N ASN A 74 6.17 6.81 4.85
CA ASN A 74 5.65 7.75 5.89
C ASN A 74 6.45 7.73 7.18
N THR A 75 6.87 6.56 7.67
CA THR A 75 7.71 6.49 8.88
C THR A 75 9.10 7.07 8.62
N GLY A 76 9.70 6.76 7.47
CA GLY A 76 10.96 7.35 7.05
C GLY A 76 10.89 8.88 6.99
N ILE A 77 9.79 9.45 6.46
CA ILE A 77 9.55 10.91 6.39
C ILE A 77 9.46 11.49 7.80
N GLY A 78 8.65 10.90 8.69
CA GLY A 78 8.53 11.38 10.08
C GLY A 78 9.84 11.28 10.85
N LEU A 79 10.62 10.20 10.67
CA LEU A 79 11.95 10.06 11.27
C LEU A 79 12.95 11.06 10.69
N ALA A 80 12.90 11.32 9.37
CA ALA A 80 13.76 12.31 8.73
C ALA A 80 13.49 13.72 9.26
N GLN A 81 12.21 14.06 9.45
CA GLN A 81 11.81 15.31 10.09
C GLN A 81 12.32 15.41 11.54
N ALA A 82 12.11 14.36 12.35
CA ALA A 82 12.60 14.31 13.73
C ALA A 82 14.13 14.40 13.79
N ALA A 83 14.84 13.67 12.91
CA ALA A 83 16.29 13.69 12.80
C ALA A 83 16.81 15.10 12.50
N ALA A 84 16.23 15.79 11.52
CA ALA A 84 16.61 17.15 11.16
C ALA A 84 16.45 18.13 12.33
N VAL A 85 15.34 18.03 13.08
CA VAL A 85 15.06 18.89 14.25
C VAL A 85 15.99 18.57 15.44
N ARG A 86 16.31 17.29 15.63
CA ARG A 86 17.11 16.81 16.78
C ARG A 86 18.62 16.75 16.51
N GLY A 87 19.07 17.00 15.28
CA GLY A 87 20.49 17.00 14.91
C GLY A 87 21.07 15.59 14.72
N HIS A 88 20.26 14.63 14.30
CA HIS A 88 20.69 13.27 13.94
C HIS A 88 20.86 13.10 12.43
N ARG A 89 21.66 12.11 12.03
CA ARG A 89 21.67 11.63 10.66
C ARG A 89 20.55 10.61 10.50
N ILE A 90 20.11 10.38 9.25
CA ILE A 90 19.10 9.36 8.95
C ILE A 90 19.40 8.62 7.65
N LEU A 91 19.23 7.30 7.70
CA LEU A 91 19.28 6.40 6.56
C LEU A 91 18.00 5.59 6.50
N VAL A 92 17.34 5.60 5.33
CA VAL A 92 16.09 4.85 5.11
C VAL A 92 16.30 3.78 4.05
N VAL A 93 16.02 2.53 4.41
CA VAL A 93 15.99 1.39 3.50
C VAL A 93 14.57 1.17 3.03
N LEU A 94 14.36 1.12 1.70
CA LEU A 94 13.02 0.97 1.16
C LEU A 94 13.01 0.13 -0.13
N PRO A 95 11.85 -0.46 -0.49
CA PRO A 95 11.74 -1.22 -1.71
C PRO A 95 11.80 -0.29 -2.94
N ASN A 96 12.39 -0.77 -4.03
CA ASN A 96 12.51 -0.03 -5.29
C ASN A 96 11.17 0.27 -5.99
N THR A 97 10.05 -0.21 -5.45
CA THR A 97 8.68 0.02 -5.94
C THR A 97 8.00 1.25 -5.34
N VAL A 98 8.66 1.94 -4.42
CA VAL A 98 8.14 3.15 -3.75
C VAL A 98 7.96 4.30 -4.75
N ALA A 99 6.91 5.11 -4.54
CA ALA A 99 6.64 6.28 -5.34
C ALA A 99 7.78 7.29 -5.28
N VAL A 100 8.12 7.90 -6.43
CA VAL A 100 9.22 8.86 -6.56
C VAL A 100 9.04 10.06 -5.63
N GLU A 101 7.81 10.51 -5.42
CA GLU A 101 7.50 11.62 -4.52
C GLU A 101 7.99 11.39 -3.09
N LYS A 102 7.89 10.14 -2.60
CA LYS A 102 8.39 9.78 -1.26
C LYS A 102 9.92 9.81 -1.18
N LEU A 103 10.60 9.34 -2.24
CA LEU A 103 12.05 9.40 -2.35
C LEU A 103 12.55 10.85 -2.32
N ASP A 104 11.89 11.72 -3.07
CA ASP A 104 12.28 13.12 -3.18
C ASP A 104 12.06 13.88 -1.85
N ILE A 105 10.99 13.57 -1.12
CA ILE A 105 10.75 14.13 0.23
C ILE A 105 11.83 13.67 1.20
N LEU A 106 12.18 12.39 1.22
CA LEU A 106 13.25 11.87 2.09
C LEU A 106 14.57 12.57 1.83
N ARG A 107 14.96 12.70 0.55
CA ARG A 107 16.18 13.41 0.14
C ARG A 107 16.14 14.89 0.49
N ALA A 108 14.99 15.54 0.37
CA ALA A 108 14.80 16.95 0.73
C ALA A 108 15.02 17.20 2.24
N TYR A 109 14.70 16.22 3.11
CA TYR A 109 15.04 16.25 4.52
C TYR A 109 16.51 15.85 4.81
N GLY A 110 17.30 15.54 3.80
CA GLY A 110 18.71 15.12 3.96
C GLY A 110 18.90 13.64 4.30
N ALA A 111 17.87 12.81 4.11
CA ALA A 111 17.99 11.38 4.35
C ALA A 111 18.86 10.70 3.29
N GLU A 112 19.77 9.83 3.75
CA GLU A 112 20.39 8.83 2.89
C GLU A 112 19.37 7.74 2.57
N VAL A 113 19.29 7.35 1.30
CA VAL A 113 18.28 6.39 0.83
C VAL A 113 18.97 5.20 0.19
N VAL A 114 18.68 4.01 0.71
CA VAL A 114 19.12 2.72 0.17
C VAL A 114 17.91 1.96 -0.35
N THR A 115 17.97 1.50 -1.60
CA THR A 115 16.87 0.74 -2.21
C THR A 115 17.24 -0.73 -2.37
N THR A 116 16.24 -1.61 -2.16
CA THR A 116 16.37 -3.07 -2.36
C THR A 116 15.17 -3.60 -3.16
N PRO A 117 15.27 -4.77 -3.82
CA PRO A 117 14.11 -5.35 -4.49
C PRO A 117 12.94 -5.57 -3.53
N GLY A 118 11.75 -5.10 -3.90
CA GLY A 118 10.53 -5.19 -3.07
C GLY A 118 9.89 -6.58 -3.01
N THR A 119 10.46 -7.56 -3.72
CA THR A 119 9.90 -8.92 -3.89
C THR A 119 10.72 -10.00 -3.19
N LEU A 120 11.54 -9.63 -2.21
CA LEU A 120 12.37 -10.59 -1.47
C LEU A 120 11.60 -11.25 -0.32
N PRO A 121 11.81 -12.56 -0.05
CA PRO A 121 11.26 -13.19 1.14
C PRO A 121 11.87 -12.61 2.41
N ARG A 122 11.13 -12.70 3.52
CA ARG A 122 11.53 -12.12 4.81
C ARG A 122 12.90 -12.58 5.30
N GLU A 123 13.25 -13.82 5.02
CA GLU A 123 14.51 -14.46 5.45
C GLU A 123 15.72 -14.03 4.61
N HIS A 124 15.48 -13.37 3.47
CA HIS A 124 16.57 -12.95 2.59
C HIS A 124 17.42 -11.85 3.23
N PRO A 125 18.78 -11.92 3.19
CA PRO A 125 19.66 -10.91 3.80
C PRO A 125 19.44 -9.48 3.31
N GLU A 126 19.01 -9.33 2.05
CA GLU A 126 18.71 -8.03 1.44
C GLU A 126 17.23 -7.62 1.58
N HIS A 127 16.41 -8.37 2.34
CA HIS A 127 15.08 -7.91 2.68
C HIS A 127 15.18 -6.58 3.45
N VAL A 128 14.25 -5.65 3.20
CA VAL A 128 14.33 -4.26 3.72
C VAL A 128 14.66 -4.20 5.22
N ASN A 129 14.03 -5.03 6.06
CA ASN A 129 14.26 -5.03 7.50
C ASN A 129 15.63 -5.59 7.88
N ASN A 130 16.07 -6.69 7.25
CA ASN A 130 17.35 -7.33 7.51
C ASN A 130 18.51 -6.42 7.08
N LEU A 131 18.36 -5.78 5.93
CA LEU A 131 19.33 -4.82 5.41
C LEU A 131 19.43 -3.58 6.34
N ALA A 132 18.30 -3.03 6.77
CA ALA A 132 18.28 -1.89 7.68
C ALA A 132 18.92 -2.23 9.04
N LEU A 133 18.59 -3.39 9.61
CA LEU A 133 19.18 -3.86 10.86
C LEU A 133 20.69 -4.04 10.74
N ARG A 134 21.18 -4.64 9.63
CA ARG A 134 22.61 -4.81 9.35
C ARG A 134 23.31 -3.45 9.24
N ILE A 135 22.75 -2.52 8.46
CA ILE A 135 23.32 -1.17 8.30
C ILE A 135 23.39 -0.45 9.65
N ALA A 136 22.35 -0.54 10.48
CA ALA A 136 22.36 0.06 11.80
C ALA A 136 23.49 -0.50 12.68
N ALA A 137 23.69 -1.82 12.66
CA ALA A 137 24.75 -2.48 13.43
C ALA A 137 26.16 -2.15 12.93
N GLU A 138 26.35 -1.94 11.65
CA GLU A 138 27.65 -1.61 11.03
C GLU A 138 27.96 -0.11 11.07
N THR A 139 26.96 0.75 11.32
CA THR A 139 27.13 2.21 11.37
C THR A 139 27.53 2.66 12.77
N PRO A 140 28.64 3.38 12.95
CA PRO A 140 29.02 3.94 14.24
C PRO A 140 27.92 4.89 14.79
N GLY A 141 27.38 4.58 15.97
CA GLY A 141 26.24 5.30 16.55
C GLY A 141 24.92 5.07 15.80
N GLY A 142 24.82 3.97 15.04
CA GLY A 142 23.62 3.56 14.36
C GLY A 142 22.57 3.02 15.32
N TRP A 143 21.32 3.45 15.15
CA TRP A 143 20.15 3.01 15.90
C TRP A 143 19.04 2.61 14.94
N PHE A 144 18.58 1.36 15.03
CA PHE A 144 17.45 0.85 14.25
C PHE A 144 16.14 1.20 14.96
N ALA A 145 15.31 2.05 14.34
CA ALA A 145 14.07 2.53 14.96
C ALA A 145 13.01 1.44 15.11
N ASN A 146 12.98 0.46 14.16
CA ASN A 146 12.14 -0.76 14.23
C ASN A 146 10.67 -0.47 14.54
N GLN A 147 10.00 0.30 13.68
CA GLN A 147 8.60 0.72 13.87
C GLN A 147 7.62 -0.43 14.13
N TYR A 148 7.95 -1.65 13.67
CA TYR A 148 7.08 -2.82 13.81
C TYR A 148 7.05 -3.35 15.25
N ASP A 149 8.16 -3.26 15.97
CA ASP A 149 8.30 -3.87 17.28
C ASP A 149 8.62 -2.85 18.39
N ASN A 150 8.80 -1.58 18.04
CA ASN A 150 9.11 -0.53 19.00
C ASN A 150 7.87 -0.14 19.83
N PRO A 151 7.91 -0.33 21.16
CA PRO A 151 6.75 -0.06 22.03
C PRO A 151 6.31 1.40 22.04
N ALA A 152 7.20 2.36 21.73
CA ALA A 152 6.84 3.77 21.63
C ALA A 152 5.79 4.05 20.54
N ASN A 153 5.69 3.16 19.53
CA ASN A 153 4.70 3.28 18.47
C ASN A 153 3.25 3.13 18.99
N PRO A 154 2.81 2.03 19.61
CA PRO A 154 1.47 1.98 20.19
C PRO A 154 1.28 2.93 21.38
N GLU A 155 2.31 3.17 22.20
CA GLU A 155 2.19 4.02 23.39
C GLU A 155 1.88 5.47 23.05
N VAL A 156 2.43 6.05 21.98
CA VAL A 156 2.11 7.43 21.60
C VAL A 156 0.63 7.58 21.20
N HIS A 157 0.05 6.58 20.57
CA HIS A 157 -1.37 6.59 20.20
C HIS A 157 -2.29 6.41 21.41
N TYR A 158 -1.86 5.63 22.38
CA TYR A 158 -2.54 5.53 23.69
C TYR A 158 -2.50 6.86 24.45
N ALA A 159 -1.36 7.52 24.45
CA ALA A 159 -1.16 8.77 25.19
C ALA A 159 -1.71 10.01 24.51
N SER A 160 -1.95 9.98 23.18
CA SER A 160 -2.37 11.16 22.42
C SER A 160 -3.60 10.92 21.54
N THR A 161 -3.53 10.06 20.52
CA THR A 161 -4.60 9.88 19.52
C THR A 161 -5.93 9.44 20.17
N GLY A 162 -5.88 8.49 21.09
CA GLY A 162 -7.05 8.03 21.84
C GLY A 162 -7.71 9.14 22.68
N PRO A 163 -6.95 9.83 23.54
CA PRO A 163 -7.44 10.99 24.30
C PRO A 163 -8.02 12.10 23.44
N GLU A 164 -7.36 12.45 22.32
CA GLU A 164 -7.86 13.48 21.40
C GLU A 164 -9.23 13.10 20.80
N ILE A 165 -9.40 11.83 20.36
CA ILE A 165 -10.69 11.35 19.84
C ILE A 165 -11.76 11.38 20.92
N TRP A 166 -11.43 10.90 22.12
CA TRP A 166 -12.37 10.88 23.25
C TRP A 166 -12.84 12.28 23.60
N ALA A 167 -11.92 13.23 23.75
CA ALA A 167 -12.22 14.61 24.08
C ALA A 167 -13.02 15.30 22.96
N ALA A 168 -12.63 15.16 21.70
CA ALA A 168 -13.29 15.81 20.57
C ALA A 168 -14.71 15.27 20.29
N THR A 169 -15.04 14.06 20.80
CA THR A 169 -16.37 13.47 20.71
C THR A 169 -17.20 13.64 22.00
N ASP A 170 -16.68 14.32 23.02
CA ASP A 170 -17.27 14.39 24.37
C ASP A 170 -17.59 12.98 24.91
N GLY A 171 -16.71 12.01 24.64
CA GLY A 171 -16.88 10.60 25.02
C GLY A 171 -17.97 9.85 24.27
N ARG A 172 -18.53 10.39 23.18
CA ARG A 172 -19.64 9.77 22.43
C ARG A 172 -19.19 8.84 21.31
N VAL A 173 -17.87 8.64 21.11
CA VAL A 173 -17.38 7.66 20.15
C VAL A 173 -17.83 6.25 20.56
N THR A 174 -18.44 5.52 19.62
CA THR A 174 -18.92 4.15 19.82
C THR A 174 -18.11 3.13 19.01
N HIS A 175 -17.53 3.56 17.89
CA HIS A 175 -16.74 2.70 17.00
C HIS A 175 -15.50 3.45 16.55
N LEU A 176 -14.34 2.76 16.63
CA LEU A 176 -13.09 3.18 16.02
C LEU A 176 -12.83 2.31 14.80
N VAL A 177 -12.55 2.94 13.65
CA VAL A 177 -12.10 2.23 12.44
C VAL A 177 -10.72 2.72 12.05
N ALA A 178 -9.74 1.83 11.98
CA ALA A 178 -8.38 2.17 11.60
C ALA A 178 -7.75 1.06 10.76
N SER A 179 -6.85 1.43 9.82
CA SER A 179 -6.09 0.44 9.06
C SER A 179 -5.04 -0.25 9.94
N VAL A 180 -4.75 -1.51 9.62
CA VAL A 180 -3.70 -2.29 10.26
C VAL A 180 -2.49 -2.34 9.33
N GLY A 181 -1.39 -1.66 9.70
CA GLY A 181 -0.09 -1.78 9.07
C GLY A 181 0.91 -2.32 10.10
N THR A 182 1.66 -1.45 10.80
CA THR A 182 2.45 -1.86 11.98
C THR A 182 1.57 -2.24 13.18
N GLY A 183 0.30 -1.84 13.16
CA GLY A 183 -0.64 -2.07 14.25
C GLY A 183 -0.62 -1.01 15.37
N GLY A 184 0.42 -0.18 15.46
CA GLY A 184 0.57 0.77 16.59
C GLY A 184 -0.61 1.72 16.75
N THR A 185 -1.10 2.31 15.66
CA THR A 185 -2.22 3.27 15.69
C THR A 185 -3.50 2.64 16.25
N ILE A 186 -3.92 1.50 15.70
CA ILE A 186 -5.15 0.84 16.14
C ILE A 186 -5.01 0.28 17.56
N SER A 187 -3.84 -0.29 17.89
CA SER A 187 -3.58 -0.88 19.21
C SER A 187 -3.59 0.15 20.31
N GLY A 188 -2.80 1.23 20.16
CA GLY A 188 -2.73 2.27 21.20
C GLY A 188 -4.04 3.04 21.34
N THR A 189 -4.61 3.52 20.23
CA THR A 189 -5.88 4.25 20.23
C THR A 189 -7.02 3.38 20.75
N GLY A 190 -7.12 2.15 20.25
CA GLY A 190 -8.17 1.21 20.63
C GLY A 190 -8.10 0.82 22.11
N ARG A 191 -6.88 0.55 22.63
CA ARG A 191 -6.68 0.27 24.06
C ARG A 191 -7.24 1.40 24.95
N PHE A 192 -6.85 2.64 24.64
CA PHE A 192 -7.34 3.80 25.40
C PHE A 192 -8.87 3.91 25.35
N LEU A 193 -9.47 3.80 24.17
CA LEU A 193 -10.90 3.95 24.00
C LEU A 193 -11.69 2.80 24.67
N LYS A 194 -11.19 1.57 24.65
CA LYS A 194 -11.79 0.45 25.37
C LYS A 194 -11.77 0.63 26.89
N GLU A 195 -10.70 1.19 27.43
CA GLU A 195 -10.61 1.52 28.86
C GLU A 195 -11.63 2.58 29.30
N LYS A 196 -12.09 3.44 28.37
CA LYS A 196 -13.19 4.38 28.61
C LYS A 196 -14.57 3.73 28.56
N GLY A 197 -14.68 2.56 27.96
CA GLY A 197 -15.84 1.69 27.94
C GLY A 197 -16.67 1.74 26.66
N GLY A 198 -17.11 0.57 26.20
CA GLY A 198 -18.11 0.40 25.15
C GLY A 198 -17.71 0.71 23.72
N VAL A 199 -16.45 1.06 23.43
CA VAL A 199 -16.00 1.34 22.06
C VAL A 199 -15.60 0.07 21.32
N GLU A 200 -16.26 -0.22 20.20
CA GLU A 200 -15.87 -1.29 19.28
C GLU A 200 -14.70 -0.85 18.40
N VAL A 201 -13.66 -1.66 18.34
CA VAL A 201 -12.45 -1.41 17.56
C VAL A 201 -12.44 -2.31 16.33
N VAL A 202 -12.57 -1.67 15.15
CA VAL A 202 -12.64 -2.34 13.86
C VAL A 202 -11.37 -2.08 13.06
N GLY A 203 -10.65 -3.16 12.70
CA GLY A 203 -9.53 -3.09 11.78
C GLY A 203 -10.01 -3.02 10.34
N ALA A 204 -9.50 -2.08 9.55
CA ALA A 204 -9.69 -2.06 8.10
C ALA A 204 -8.46 -2.65 7.42
N ASP A 205 -8.64 -3.66 6.57
CA ASP A 205 -7.55 -4.43 6.00
C ASP A 205 -7.78 -4.72 4.51
N PRO A 206 -6.74 -4.70 3.65
CA PRO A 206 -6.88 -5.15 2.27
C PRO A 206 -7.36 -6.59 2.17
N LEU A 207 -8.23 -6.88 1.20
CA LEU A 207 -8.90 -8.18 1.05
C LEU A 207 -7.93 -9.38 1.06
N THR A 208 -6.74 -9.22 0.48
CA THR A 208 -5.75 -10.29 0.37
C THR A 208 -4.72 -10.29 1.51
N SER A 209 -4.78 -9.32 2.41
CA SER A 209 -3.87 -9.20 3.56
C SER A 209 -4.08 -10.32 4.58
N ARG A 210 -2.99 -10.69 5.26
CA ARG A 210 -2.99 -11.76 6.27
C ARG A 210 -3.77 -11.42 7.54
N TYR A 211 -3.86 -10.14 7.91
CA TYR A 211 -4.57 -9.73 9.12
C TYR A 211 -6.06 -10.08 9.06
N GLY A 212 -6.70 -9.85 7.89
CA GLY A 212 -8.10 -10.18 7.65
C GLY A 212 -8.36 -11.62 7.20
N GLY A 213 -7.34 -12.49 7.22
CA GLY A 213 -7.46 -13.88 6.79
C GLY A 213 -7.27 -14.10 5.28
N GLY A 214 -6.77 -13.11 4.55
CA GLY A 214 -6.40 -13.23 3.15
C GLY A 214 -5.19 -14.16 2.94
N ASP A 215 -4.88 -14.46 1.68
CA ASP A 215 -3.79 -15.36 1.29
C ASP A 215 -2.39 -14.72 1.34
N GLY A 216 -2.31 -13.42 1.65
CA GLY A 216 -1.08 -12.63 1.67
C GLY A 216 -0.61 -12.19 0.28
N SER A 217 -1.42 -12.36 -0.79
CA SER A 217 -1.06 -11.87 -2.12
C SER A 217 -1.00 -10.34 -2.18
N PRO A 218 -0.26 -9.76 -3.16
CA PRO A 218 -0.11 -8.31 -3.28
C PRO A 218 -1.44 -7.57 -3.43
N TYR A 219 -1.46 -6.36 -2.91
CA TYR A 219 -2.54 -5.39 -2.99
C TYR A 219 -1.96 -4.00 -3.31
N PHE A 220 -2.82 -3.04 -3.67
CA PHE A 220 -2.41 -1.69 -4.10
C PHE A 220 -2.52 -0.64 -3.00
N VAL A 221 -3.23 -0.93 -1.92
CA VAL A 221 -3.33 -0.02 -0.78
C VAL A 221 -1.98 0.06 -0.06
N GLU A 222 -1.29 1.19 -0.15
CA GLU A 222 -0.03 1.42 0.56
C GLU A 222 -0.28 1.77 2.04
N ALA A 223 0.72 1.50 2.89
CA ALA A 223 0.74 1.80 4.33
C ALA A 223 -0.30 1.05 5.19
N ALA A 224 -0.91 0.01 4.67
CA ALA A 224 -1.81 -0.90 5.39
C ALA A 224 -1.61 -2.34 4.92
N GLY A 225 -2.07 -3.30 5.72
CA GLY A 225 -2.04 -4.72 5.39
C GLY A 225 -0.72 -5.42 5.75
N HIS A 226 -0.77 -6.74 5.65
CA HIS A 226 0.35 -7.65 5.83
C HIS A 226 0.49 -8.54 4.60
N TYR A 227 1.43 -8.17 3.71
CA TYR A 227 1.84 -8.97 2.56
C TYR A 227 2.72 -10.13 3.03
N ARG A 228 2.55 -11.31 2.42
CA ARG A 228 3.43 -12.46 2.64
C ARG A 228 4.02 -12.93 1.33
N HIS A 229 5.34 -12.93 1.24
CA HIS A 229 6.04 -13.57 0.13
C HIS A 229 5.82 -15.08 0.17
N THR A 230 5.70 -15.74 -0.99
CA THR A 230 5.42 -17.18 -1.07
C THR A 230 6.50 -18.07 -0.45
N ASP A 231 7.75 -17.64 -0.52
CA ASP A 231 8.90 -18.36 0.05
C ASP A 231 9.15 -18.00 1.53
N THR A 232 8.35 -17.10 2.14
CA THR A 232 8.46 -16.81 3.59
C THR A 232 7.97 -18.01 4.40
N VAL A 233 8.86 -18.54 5.24
CA VAL A 233 8.57 -19.69 6.11
C VAL A 233 7.81 -19.23 7.35
N ASP A 234 8.35 -18.25 8.07
CA ASP A 234 7.79 -17.74 9.33
C ASP A 234 7.04 -16.42 9.10
N ASP A 235 5.71 -16.49 9.19
CA ASP A 235 4.82 -15.33 9.07
C ASP A 235 4.63 -14.68 10.45
N THR A 236 5.62 -13.89 10.88
CA THR A 236 5.58 -13.18 12.15
C THR A 236 4.84 -11.86 12.03
N TRP A 237 3.94 -11.59 13.00
CA TRP A 237 3.22 -10.33 13.08
C TRP A 237 3.96 -9.30 13.94
N PRO A 238 3.79 -7.98 13.67
CA PRO A 238 4.42 -6.92 14.45
C PRO A 238 4.05 -6.98 15.93
N LEU A 239 5.01 -6.75 16.83
CA LEU A 239 4.74 -6.64 18.26
C LEU A 239 3.91 -5.39 18.60
N SER A 240 3.95 -4.36 17.76
CA SER A 240 3.09 -3.17 17.89
C SER A 240 1.62 -3.45 17.60
N TYR A 241 1.27 -4.63 17.04
CA TYR A 241 -0.11 -5.04 16.78
C TYR A 241 -0.67 -5.87 17.92
N HIS A 242 -1.44 -5.24 18.79
CA HIS A 242 -2.13 -5.89 19.90
C HIS A 242 -3.48 -6.43 19.40
N ARG A 243 -3.48 -7.69 18.95
CA ARG A 243 -4.64 -8.32 18.32
C ARG A 243 -5.87 -8.37 19.23
N ASP A 244 -5.66 -8.51 20.54
CA ASP A 244 -6.70 -8.55 21.57
C ASP A 244 -7.47 -7.23 21.72
N VAL A 245 -6.91 -6.13 21.24
CA VAL A 245 -7.58 -4.82 21.22
C VAL A 245 -8.60 -4.72 20.08
N VAL A 246 -8.44 -5.49 18.99
CA VAL A 246 -9.27 -5.41 17.78
C VAL A 246 -10.42 -6.41 17.88
N ASP A 247 -11.67 -5.92 17.84
CA ASP A 247 -12.86 -6.77 17.97
C ASP A 247 -13.14 -7.55 16.68
N ARG A 248 -12.96 -6.92 15.53
CA ARG A 248 -13.11 -7.56 14.21
C ARG A 248 -12.36 -6.82 13.12
N ILE A 249 -12.22 -7.46 11.97
CA ILE A 249 -11.60 -6.87 10.77
C ILE A 249 -12.63 -6.82 9.65
N GLU A 250 -12.72 -5.64 9.02
CA GLU A 250 -13.43 -5.40 7.77
C GLU A 250 -12.44 -5.43 6.62
N THR A 251 -12.55 -6.43 5.75
CA THR A 251 -11.71 -6.51 4.55
C THR A 251 -12.33 -5.75 3.40
N VAL A 252 -11.50 -5.00 2.67
CA VAL A 252 -11.93 -4.18 1.52
C VAL A 252 -11.01 -4.45 0.34
N ASP A 253 -11.59 -4.65 -0.83
CA ASP A 253 -10.83 -4.81 -2.07
C ASP A 253 -10.16 -3.50 -2.52
N ASP A 254 -9.12 -3.62 -3.37
CA ASP A 254 -8.34 -2.48 -3.85
C ASP A 254 -9.21 -1.49 -4.65
N ARG A 255 -10.09 -1.96 -5.54
CA ARG A 255 -10.96 -1.09 -6.36
C ARG A 255 -11.83 -0.21 -5.45
N THR A 256 -12.50 -0.80 -4.47
CA THR A 256 -13.34 -0.08 -3.52
C THR A 256 -12.52 0.93 -2.73
N SER A 257 -11.34 0.56 -2.27
CA SER A 257 -10.44 1.45 -1.51
C SER A 257 -9.99 2.65 -2.35
N LEU A 258 -9.52 2.42 -3.58
CA LEU A 258 -9.02 3.47 -4.47
C LEU A 258 -10.14 4.40 -4.96
N LEU A 259 -11.31 3.87 -5.30
CA LEU A 259 -12.45 4.69 -5.71
C LEU A 259 -13.01 5.52 -4.54
N THR A 260 -13.01 4.99 -3.31
CA THR A 260 -13.38 5.75 -2.10
C THR A 260 -12.36 6.86 -1.82
N THR A 261 -11.06 6.61 -2.05
CA THR A 261 -10.01 7.65 -1.94
C THR A 261 -10.31 8.84 -2.86
N ARG A 262 -10.69 8.58 -4.11
CA ARG A 262 -11.08 9.64 -5.05
C ARG A 262 -12.38 10.33 -4.64
N ALA A 263 -13.36 9.57 -4.18
CA ALA A 263 -14.64 10.12 -3.72
C ALA A 263 -14.45 11.05 -2.51
N LEU A 264 -13.54 10.73 -1.59
CA LEU A 264 -13.16 11.61 -0.47
C LEU A 264 -12.63 12.95 -0.98
N ALA A 265 -11.71 12.94 -1.96
CA ALA A 265 -11.21 14.18 -2.55
C ALA A 265 -12.30 14.98 -3.29
N GLN A 266 -13.11 14.31 -4.12
CA GLN A 266 -14.07 14.96 -5.01
C GLN A 266 -15.36 15.39 -4.31
N ARG A 267 -15.79 14.67 -3.27
CA ARG A 267 -17.09 14.90 -2.60
C ARG A 267 -16.96 15.53 -1.22
N GLU A 268 -15.86 15.26 -0.51
CA GLU A 268 -15.63 15.77 0.85
C GLU A 268 -14.49 16.79 0.93
N GLY A 269 -13.71 17.00 -0.16
CA GLY A 269 -12.55 17.88 -0.18
C GLY A 269 -11.31 17.33 0.54
N LEU A 270 -11.31 16.04 0.87
CA LEU A 270 -10.25 15.36 1.62
C LEU A 270 -9.29 14.65 0.66
N LEU A 271 -8.14 15.27 0.36
CA LEU A 271 -7.10 14.69 -0.50
C LEU A 271 -6.19 13.78 0.35
N VAL A 272 -6.45 12.48 0.28
CA VAL A 272 -5.87 11.45 1.18
C VAL A 272 -5.26 10.29 0.41
N GLY A 273 -4.45 9.44 1.08
CA GLY A 273 -3.90 8.21 0.52
C GLY A 273 -4.91 7.06 0.48
N ALA A 274 -4.53 5.95 -0.17
CA ALA A 274 -5.39 4.79 -0.38
C ALA A 274 -5.80 4.07 0.92
N SER A 275 -4.96 4.08 1.94
CA SER A 275 -5.30 3.56 3.26
C SER A 275 -6.47 4.31 3.93
N SER A 276 -6.63 5.61 3.63
CA SER A 276 -7.80 6.39 4.07
C SER A 276 -9.07 5.96 3.35
N GLY A 277 -8.98 5.66 2.03
CA GLY A 277 -10.10 5.11 1.27
C GLY A 277 -10.53 3.73 1.78
N LEU A 278 -9.56 2.87 2.10
CA LEU A 278 -9.78 1.59 2.77
C LEU A 278 -10.54 1.76 4.09
N VAL A 279 -10.04 2.62 4.97
CA VAL A 279 -10.64 2.88 6.29
C VAL A 279 -12.05 3.46 6.17
N VAL A 280 -12.27 4.43 5.27
CA VAL A 280 -13.60 5.02 5.09
C VAL A 280 -14.57 4.04 4.46
N ALA A 281 -14.16 3.22 3.48
CA ALA A 281 -15.01 2.17 2.94
C ALA A 281 -15.47 1.18 4.02
N ALA A 282 -14.56 0.76 4.90
CA ALA A 282 -14.90 -0.07 6.06
C ALA A 282 -15.84 0.67 7.03
N ALA A 283 -15.54 1.93 7.36
CA ALA A 283 -16.37 2.75 8.27
C ALA A 283 -17.79 2.96 7.74
N LEU A 284 -17.96 3.15 6.42
CA LEU A 284 -19.29 3.26 5.80
C LEU A 284 -20.06 1.92 5.87
N ARG A 285 -19.38 0.77 5.75
CA ARG A 285 -20.02 -0.54 5.95
C ARG A 285 -20.47 -0.73 7.40
N VAL A 286 -19.62 -0.39 8.35
CA VAL A 286 -19.95 -0.41 9.79
C VAL A 286 -21.16 0.49 10.07
N ALA A 287 -21.14 1.73 9.60
CA ALA A 287 -22.17 2.72 9.88
C ALA A 287 -23.55 2.39 9.29
N ARG A 288 -23.64 1.59 8.20
CA ARG A 288 -24.93 1.21 7.59
C ARG A 288 -25.86 0.43 8.50
N GLY A 289 -25.32 -0.31 9.46
CA GLY A 289 -26.13 -1.07 10.43
C GLY A 289 -26.42 -0.33 11.73
N LEU A 290 -26.02 0.96 11.85
CA LEU A 290 -26.06 1.71 13.11
C LEU A 290 -27.11 2.82 13.11
N GLY A 291 -27.71 3.05 14.27
CA GLY A 291 -28.66 4.14 14.51
C GLY A 291 -27.99 5.50 14.79
N PRO A 292 -28.79 6.56 14.93
CA PRO A 292 -28.31 7.94 15.11
C PRO A 292 -27.54 8.18 16.41
N GLU A 293 -27.69 7.30 17.40
CA GLU A 293 -26.97 7.32 18.68
C GLU A 293 -25.50 6.92 18.55
N HIS A 294 -25.10 6.35 17.41
CA HIS A 294 -23.74 5.86 17.19
C HIS A 294 -22.86 6.90 16.52
N THR A 295 -21.61 6.96 16.98
CA THR A 295 -20.56 7.78 16.40
C THR A 295 -19.38 6.89 15.99
N VAL A 296 -19.12 6.82 14.69
CA VAL A 296 -18.00 6.08 14.11
C VAL A 296 -16.87 7.06 13.83
N VAL A 297 -15.67 6.78 14.35
CA VAL A 297 -14.46 7.57 14.07
C VAL A 297 -13.53 6.75 13.20
N ALA A 298 -13.19 7.27 12.02
CA ALA A 298 -12.28 6.67 11.05
C ALA A 298 -10.97 7.46 11.00
N ILE A 299 -9.81 6.79 11.14
CA ILE A 299 -8.50 7.45 11.09
C ILE A 299 -8.03 7.55 9.64
N LEU A 300 -7.73 8.78 9.16
CA LEU A 300 -7.15 9.03 7.84
C LEU A 300 -5.63 9.17 7.96
N PRO A 301 -4.84 8.13 7.59
CA PRO A 301 -3.43 8.06 7.99
C PRO A 301 -2.52 9.06 7.30
N ASP A 302 -2.72 9.39 6.02
CA ASP A 302 -1.77 10.19 5.26
C ASP A 302 -2.38 11.04 4.14
N SER A 303 -1.57 11.99 3.66
CA SER A 303 -1.93 12.90 2.58
C SER A 303 -1.92 12.23 1.21
N GLY A 304 -2.90 12.58 0.38
CA GLY A 304 -2.94 12.18 -1.04
C GLY A 304 -1.88 12.85 -1.92
N ARG A 305 -1.21 13.91 -1.42
CA ARG A 305 -0.22 14.66 -2.20
C ARG A 305 0.98 13.82 -2.66
N ILE A 306 1.30 12.77 -1.91
CA ILE A 306 2.39 11.83 -2.20
C ILE A 306 1.97 10.67 -3.11
N TYR A 307 0.78 10.73 -3.70
CA TYR A 307 0.20 9.69 -4.56
C TYR A 307 -0.47 10.26 -5.82
N LEU A 308 -0.12 11.48 -6.22
CA LEU A 308 -0.75 12.14 -7.38
C LEU A 308 -0.48 11.40 -8.69
N SER A 309 0.68 10.78 -8.82
CA SER A 309 1.07 9.95 -9.97
C SER A 309 0.40 8.56 -9.99
N LYS A 310 -0.25 8.15 -8.90
CA LYS A 310 -0.90 6.84 -8.74
C LYS A 310 -2.42 6.99 -8.53
N PHE A 311 -2.90 6.90 -7.30
CA PHE A 311 -4.31 6.75 -6.93
C PHE A 311 -5.20 7.93 -7.32
N HIS A 312 -4.63 9.12 -7.52
CA HIS A 312 -5.35 10.30 -7.98
C HIS A 312 -5.23 10.52 -9.50
N SER A 313 -4.31 9.81 -10.19
CA SER A 313 -4.19 9.84 -11.64
C SER A 313 -5.27 8.98 -12.31
N THR A 314 -6.11 9.63 -13.14
CA THR A 314 -7.12 8.92 -13.94
C THR A 314 -6.46 7.97 -14.95
N GLU A 315 -5.34 8.39 -15.55
CA GLU A 315 -4.58 7.57 -16.49
C GLU A 315 -4.03 6.30 -15.80
N TRP A 316 -3.43 6.45 -14.61
CA TRP A 316 -2.92 5.32 -13.85
C TRP A 316 -4.03 4.32 -13.50
N LEU A 317 -5.20 4.81 -13.04
CA LEU A 317 -6.32 3.94 -12.68
C LEU A 317 -6.89 3.19 -13.90
N ARG A 318 -6.96 3.84 -15.06
CA ARG A 318 -7.37 3.19 -16.32
C ARG A 318 -6.37 2.12 -16.73
N ARG A 319 -5.08 2.45 -16.71
CA ARG A 319 -3.99 1.53 -17.04
C ARG A 319 -3.94 0.30 -16.13
N MET A 320 -4.30 0.45 -14.86
CA MET A 320 -4.39 -0.66 -13.90
C MET A 320 -5.75 -1.37 -13.94
N GLY A 321 -6.71 -0.90 -14.72
CA GLY A 321 -8.05 -1.47 -14.83
C GLY A 321 -8.95 -1.22 -13.61
N PHE A 322 -8.64 -0.23 -12.77
CA PHE A 322 -9.47 0.15 -11.61
C PHE A 322 -10.59 1.12 -11.96
N LEU A 323 -10.50 1.82 -13.07
CA LEU A 323 -11.50 2.79 -13.50
C LEU A 323 -12.12 2.32 -14.81
N ASP A 324 -13.37 1.89 -14.73
CA ASP A 324 -14.26 1.66 -15.88
C ASP A 324 -15.21 2.86 -15.97
N ASP A 325 -15.20 3.56 -17.10
CA ASP A 325 -16.18 4.57 -17.45
C ASP A 325 -17.03 4.07 -18.64
N ASP A 326 -18.05 4.84 -19.04
CA ASP A 326 -18.96 4.45 -20.12
C ASP A 326 -18.43 4.80 -21.54
N ARG A 327 -17.10 5.04 -21.66
CA ARG A 327 -16.49 5.33 -22.96
C ARG A 327 -16.59 4.13 -23.89
N PRO A 328 -16.90 4.34 -25.17
CA PRO A 328 -16.91 3.26 -26.15
C PRO A 328 -15.50 2.74 -26.45
N GLY A 329 -15.39 1.48 -26.84
CA GLY A 329 -14.14 0.87 -27.27
C GLY A 329 -13.14 0.53 -26.17
N LEU A 330 -13.61 0.41 -24.91
CA LEU A 330 -12.77 -0.09 -23.80
C LEU A 330 -12.40 -1.56 -23.99
N LEU A 331 -11.26 -1.95 -23.43
CA LEU A 331 -10.72 -3.31 -23.54
C LEU A 331 -11.39 -4.31 -22.56
N ARG A 332 -12.59 -4.02 -22.06
CA ARG A 332 -13.33 -4.89 -21.12
C ARG A 332 -13.57 -6.30 -21.67
N ASP A 333 -13.84 -6.41 -22.98
CA ASP A 333 -14.17 -7.67 -23.66
C ASP A 333 -12.92 -8.39 -24.18
N ALA A 334 -11.73 -7.79 -24.03
CA ALA A 334 -10.47 -8.40 -24.41
C ALA A 334 -9.89 -9.34 -23.32
N VAL A 335 -10.69 -9.63 -22.28
CA VAL A 335 -10.31 -10.53 -21.19
C VAL A 335 -10.30 -11.97 -21.68
N GLY A 336 -9.23 -12.69 -21.41
CA GLY A 336 -9.03 -14.08 -21.80
C GLY A 336 -8.16 -14.85 -20.83
N ALA A 337 -8.21 -16.18 -20.91
CA ALA A 337 -7.38 -17.04 -20.07
C ALA A 337 -5.90 -16.93 -20.50
N VAL A 338 -5.03 -16.50 -19.58
CA VAL A 338 -3.59 -16.43 -19.79
C VAL A 338 -2.91 -17.56 -19.00
N ARG A 339 -2.07 -18.31 -19.67
CA ARG A 339 -1.21 -19.28 -19.00
C ARG A 339 0.07 -18.60 -18.57
N THR A 340 0.44 -18.80 -17.32
CA THR A 340 1.66 -18.27 -16.71
C THR A 340 2.55 -19.43 -16.31
N VAL A 341 3.84 -19.18 -16.18
CA VAL A 341 4.83 -20.12 -15.64
C VAL A 341 5.61 -19.46 -14.52
N THR A 342 6.22 -20.25 -13.67
CA THR A 342 7.06 -19.71 -12.58
C THR A 342 8.52 -19.58 -13.04
N THR A 343 9.32 -18.82 -12.29
CA THR A 343 10.77 -18.74 -12.54
C THR A 343 11.47 -20.10 -12.46
N ARG A 344 10.89 -21.08 -11.76
CA ARG A 344 11.45 -22.44 -11.57
C ARG A 344 10.95 -23.45 -12.60
N THR A 345 9.98 -23.08 -13.46
CA THR A 345 9.42 -23.98 -14.46
C THR A 345 10.46 -24.32 -15.52
N PRO A 346 10.72 -25.62 -15.84
CA PRO A 346 11.63 -26.00 -16.91
C PRO A 346 11.17 -25.44 -18.27
N LEU A 347 12.11 -25.07 -19.15
CA LEU A 347 11.82 -24.47 -20.45
C LEU A 347 10.84 -25.31 -21.27
N ALA A 348 11.04 -26.63 -21.32
CA ALA A 348 10.14 -27.53 -22.09
C ALA A 348 8.68 -27.39 -21.66
N GLU A 349 8.42 -27.32 -20.35
CA GLU A 349 7.08 -27.13 -19.81
C GLU A 349 6.58 -25.69 -20.05
N ALA A 350 7.47 -24.70 -19.94
CA ALA A 350 7.12 -23.31 -20.17
C ALA A 350 6.70 -23.04 -21.63
N VAL A 351 7.43 -23.59 -22.60
CA VAL A 351 7.08 -23.51 -24.02
C VAL A 351 5.77 -24.23 -24.31
N ALA A 352 5.58 -25.43 -23.76
CA ALA A 352 4.31 -26.17 -23.90
C ALA A 352 3.11 -25.40 -23.30
N ALA A 353 3.28 -24.80 -22.13
CA ALA A 353 2.27 -23.97 -21.50
C ALA A 353 1.94 -22.72 -22.32
N GLY A 354 2.97 -22.13 -22.97
CA GLY A 354 2.84 -20.92 -23.80
C GLY A 354 2.32 -21.16 -25.21
N ALA A 355 2.05 -22.40 -25.61
CA ALA A 355 1.61 -22.71 -26.98
C ALA A 355 0.36 -21.88 -27.36
N GLY A 356 0.48 -21.08 -28.44
CA GLY A 356 -0.56 -20.20 -28.96
C GLY A 356 -0.65 -18.84 -28.25
N GLN A 357 0.22 -18.51 -27.29
CA GLN A 357 0.33 -17.18 -26.71
C GLN A 357 1.46 -16.39 -27.37
N PRO A 358 1.32 -15.04 -27.53
CA PRO A 358 2.40 -14.21 -28.06
C PRO A 358 3.61 -14.09 -27.11
N ILE A 359 3.34 -14.18 -25.81
CA ILE A 359 4.33 -14.20 -24.71
C ILE A 359 3.85 -15.10 -23.60
N VAL A 360 4.77 -15.60 -22.78
CA VAL A 360 4.44 -16.33 -21.54
C VAL A 360 4.87 -15.49 -20.34
N PRO A 361 3.94 -14.95 -19.54
CA PRO A 361 4.31 -14.24 -18.33
C PRO A 361 4.99 -15.21 -17.33
N VAL A 362 6.17 -14.83 -16.86
CA VAL A 362 6.94 -15.55 -15.84
C VAL A 362 6.64 -14.89 -14.49
N VAL A 363 6.06 -15.68 -13.58
CA VAL A 363 5.56 -15.18 -12.31
C VAL A 363 6.31 -15.75 -11.11
N GLN A 364 6.06 -15.18 -9.95
CA GLN A 364 6.62 -15.65 -8.69
C GLN A 364 6.17 -17.10 -8.38
N PRO A 365 7.07 -18.00 -7.95
CA PRO A 365 6.71 -19.35 -7.55
C PRO A 365 5.74 -19.37 -6.36
N GLY A 366 4.93 -20.45 -6.25
CA GLY A 366 4.12 -20.75 -5.07
C GLY A 366 2.74 -20.10 -5.04
N ARG A 367 2.38 -19.26 -6.02
CA ARG A 367 0.99 -18.80 -6.20
C ARG A 367 0.17 -19.83 -6.99
N ASP A 368 -1.14 -19.92 -6.71
CA ASP A 368 -2.04 -20.73 -7.53
C ASP A 368 -2.05 -20.16 -8.97
N PRO A 369 -1.61 -20.92 -9.97
CA PRO A 369 -1.60 -20.44 -11.36
C PRO A 369 -3.01 -20.17 -11.92
N ARG A 370 -4.08 -20.61 -11.21
CA ARG A 370 -5.48 -20.29 -11.51
C ARG A 370 -5.97 -19.05 -10.78
N GLY A 371 -5.23 -18.55 -9.80
CA GLY A 371 -5.49 -17.30 -9.09
C GLY A 371 -5.15 -16.10 -9.97
N ALA A 372 -5.83 -14.98 -9.73
CA ALA A 372 -5.55 -13.74 -10.44
C ALA A 372 -4.18 -13.18 -10.01
N THR A 373 -3.18 -13.32 -10.87
CA THR A 373 -1.81 -12.83 -10.63
C THR A 373 -1.78 -11.30 -10.61
N ALA A 374 -1.25 -10.70 -9.54
CA ALA A 374 -1.02 -9.26 -9.49
C ALA A 374 0.10 -8.86 -10.46
N VAL A 375 0.01 -7.65 -11.03
CA VAL A 375 1.03 -7.16 -11.98
C VAL A 375 2.42 -7.13 -11.35
N SER A 376 2.53 -6.88 -10.06
CA SER A 376 3.80 -6.89 -9.31
C SER A 376 4.42 -8.28 -9.13
N GLU A 377 3.67 -9.35 -9.37
CA GLU A 377 4.15 -10.73 -9.35
C GLU A 377 4.65 -11.22 -10.71
N ILE A 378 4.46 -10.43 -11.78
CA ILE A 378 4.98 -10.74 -13.12
C ILE A 378 6.42 -10.27 -13.18
N LEU A 379 7.35 -11.21 -13.03
CA LEU A 379 8.78 -10.92 -12.91
C LEU A 379 9.46 -10.76 -14.28
N GLY A 380 8.87 -11.33 -15.33
CA GLY A 380 9.41 -11.24 -16.68
C GLY A 380 8.48 -11.86 -17.71
N THR A 381 8.98 -11.96 -18.95
CA THR A 381 8.31 -12.63 -20.07
C THR A 381 9.24 -13.61 -20.74
N LEU A 382 8.70 -14.75 -21.18
CA LEU A 382 9.38 -15.71 -22.01
C LEU A 382 8.78 -15.68 -23.43
N ASP A 383 9.65 -15.62 -24.44
CA ASP A 383 9.23 -15.86 -25.82
C ASP A 383 8.97 -17.38 -25.98
N PRO A 384 7.75 -17.80 -26.38
CA PRO A 384 7.46 -19.23 -26.58
C PRO A 384 8.30 -19.88 -27.69
N ALA A 385 8.97 -19.09 -28.54
CA ALA A 385 9.88 -19.56 -29.56
C ALA A 385 11.35 -19.68 -29.11
N VAL A 386 11.65 -19.34 -27.82
CA VAL A 386 13.02 -19.42 -27.29
C VAL A 386 13.56 -20.86 -27.34
N THR A 387 14.81 -20.99 -27.73
CA THR A 387 15.52 -22.28 -27.79
C THR A 387 16.70 -22.27 -26.84
N ALA A 388 16.71 -23.19 -25.89
CA ALA A 388 17.78 -23.43 -24.93
C ALA A 388 17.69 -24.88 -24.42
N ASP A 389 18.52 -25.27 -23.46
CA ASP A 389 18.38 -26.56 -22.79
C ASP A 389 16.97 -26.71 -22.21
N PRO A 390 16.22 -27.77 -22.56
CA PRO A 390 14.86 -28.01 -22.07
C PRO A 390 14.70 -28.00 -20.55
N ALA A 391 15.75 -28.26 -19.79
CA ALA A 391 15.77 -28.26 -18.33
C ALA A 391 16.04 -26.88 -17.72
N THR A 392 16.49 -25.90 -18.53
CA THR A 392 16.77 -24.54 -18.01
C THR A 392 15.55 -23.92 -17.39
N PRO A 393 15.63 -23.37 -16.17
CA PRO A 393 14.51 -22.65 -15.54
C PRO A 393 14.07 -21.43 -16.35
N ALA A 394 12.76 -21.24 -16.51
CA ALA A 394 12.20 -20.12 -17.28
C ALA A 394 12.66 -18.74 -16.77
N GLY A 395 12.92 -18.60 -15.48
CA GLY A 395 13.43 -17.36 -14.89
C GLY A 395 14.80 -16.93 -15.36
N GLU A 396 15.66 -17.87 -15.78
CA GLU A 396 17.00 -17.57 -16.32
C GLU A 396 16.95 -17.04 -17.76
N LEU A 397 15.88 -17.36 -18.48
CA LEU A 397 15.66 -16.99 -19.88
C LEU A 397 14.64 -15.86 -20.05
N ALA A 398 13.97 -15.48 -18.97
CA ALA A 398 12.96 -14.45 -18.99
C ALA A 398 13.56 -13.07 -19.30
N GLY A 399 12.98 -12.38 -20.28
CA GLY A 399 13.20 -10.97 -20.51
C GLY A 399 12.53 -10.10 -19.45
N PRO A 400 12.55 -8.76 -19.62
CA PRO A 400 11.96 -7.82 -18.69
C PRO A 400 10.47 -8.08 -18.49
N PRO A 401 9.86 -7.51 -17.40
CA PRO A 401 8.41 -7.51 -17.21
C PRO A 401 7.68 -6.95 -18.44
N PRO A 402 6.52 -7.53 -18.78
CA PRO A 402 5.80 -7.14 -19.98
C PRO A 402 5.22 -5.72 -19.88
N PHE A 403 5.01 -5.10 -21.03
CA PHE A 403 4.20 -3.88 -21.10
C PHE A 403 2.78 -4.18 -20.61
N ALA A 404 2.16 -3.23 -19.91
CA ALA A 404 0.84 -3.40 -19.34
C ALA A 404 -0.15 -2.36 -19.84
N VAL A 405 -1.36 -2.81 -20.17
CA VAL A 405 -2.54 -2.00 -20.49
C VAL A 405 -3.70 -2.42 -19.62
N GLY A 406 -4.67 -1.54 -19.37
CA GLY A 406 -5.81 -1.84 -18.51
C GLY A 406 -7.12 -1.99 -19.26
N THR A 407 -8.05 -2.71 -18.67
CA THR A 407 -9.45 -2.81 -19.19
C THR A 407 -10.16 -1.46 -19.25
N GLY A 408 -9.69 -0.46 -18.53
CA GLY A 408 -10.21 0.92 -18.57
C GLY A 408 -9.62 1.80 -19.67
N GLU A 409 -8.72 1.27 -20.51
CA GLU A 409 -8.19 1.97 -21.70
C GLU A 409 -9.01 1.58 -22.94
N THR A 410 -9.09 2.49 -23.91
CA THR A 410 -9.59 2.17 -25.24
C THR A 410 -8.52 1.45 -26.07
N ALA A 411 -8.91 0.72 -27.12
CA ALA A 411 -7.96 0.09 -28.03
C ALA A 411 -6.99 1.09 -28.64
N ALA A 412 -7.44 2.32 -28.95
CA ALA A 412 -6.60 3.37 -29.50
C ALA A 412 -5.55 3.91 -28.48
N GLU A 413 -5.95 4.13 -27.23
CA GLU A 413 -5.03 4.53 -26.15
C GLU A 413 -3.96 3.45 -25.91
N ALA A 414 -4.35 2.19 -25.83
CA ALA A 414 -3.45 1.06 -25.63
C ALA A 414 -2.50 0.90 -26.82
N LEU A 415 -3.00 0.98 -28.07
CA LEU A 415 -2.19 0.86 -29.27
C LEU A 415 -1.11 2.00 -29.33
N ALA A 416 -1.52 3.24 -29.10
CA ALA A 416 -0.58 4.36 -29.10
C ALA A 416 0.54 4.20 -28.07
N ARG A 417 0.23 3.62 -26.90
CA ARG A 417 1.22 3.34 -25.85
C ARG A 417 2.15 2.19 -26.22
N LEU A 418 1.63 1.12 -26.83
CA LEU A 418 2.46 0.04 -27.36
C LEU A 418 3.42 0.54 -28.44
N ASP A 419 2.91 1.39 -29.35
CA ASP A 419 3.73 1.99 -30.43
C ASP A 419 4.85 2.84 -29.85
N ALA A 420 4.55 3.69 -28.87
CA ALA A 420 5.55 4.54 -28.21
C ALA A 420 6.62 3.71 -27.44
N ALA A 421 6.26 2.56 -26.93
CA ALA A 421 7.16 1.66 -26.21
C ALA A 421 7.90 0.67 -27.15
N GLY A 422 7.54 0.62 -28.44
CA GLY A 422 8.06 -0.39 -29.37
C GLY A 422 7.67 -1.82 -29.02
N ALA A 423 6.59 -2.01 -28.25
CA ALA A 423 6.12 -3.32 -27.79
C ALA A 423 5.19 -3.98 -28.81
N ALA A 424 5.36 -5.27 -29.05
CA ALA A 424 4.49 -6.05 -29.95
C ALA A 424 3.21 -6.53 -29.26
N CYS A 425 3.26 -6.73 -27.95
CA CYS A 425 2.15 -7.21 -27.14
C CYS A 425 2.22 -6.64 -25.70
N ALA A 426 1.12 -6.78 -24.98
CA ALA A 426 1.00 -6.35 -23.59
C ALA A 426 0.18 -7.36 -22.78
N VAL A 427 0.37 -7.37 -21.46
CA VAL A 427 -0.56 -7.97 -20.53
C VAL A 427 -1.73 -7.01 -20.32
N LEU A 428 -2.96 -7.56 -20.33
CA LEU A 428 -4.17 -6.81 -20.00
C LEU A 428 -4.46 -6.94 -18.51
N LEU A 429 -4.70 -5.81 -17.86
CA LEU A 429 -4.96 -5.75 -16.42
C LEU A 429 -6.42 -5.38 -16.12
N ARG A 430 -7.00 -6.09 -15.14
CA ARG A 430 -8.24 -5.72 -14.45
C ARG A 430 -7.97 -5.71 -12.96
N ASP A 431 -8.26 -4.60 -12.28
CA ASP A 431 -7.97 -4.42 -10.86
C ASP A 431 -6.49 -4.68 -10.50
N GLY A 432 -5.58 -4.28 -11.40
CA GLY A 432 -4.14 -4.48 -11.25
C GLY A 432 -3.68 -5.93 -11.38
N ARG A 433 -4.55 -6.82 -11.83
CA ARG A 433 -4.29 -8.25 -11.99
C ARG A 433 -4.36 -8.67 -13.44
N LEU A 434 -3.57 -9.68 -13.79
CA LEU A 434 -3.53 -10.26 -15.12
C LEU A 434 -4.92 -10.80 -15.53
N ALA A 435 -5.45 -10.26 -16.60
CA ALA A 435 -6.80 -10.59 -17.10
C ALA A 435 -6.80 -11.00 -18.58
N GLY A 436 -5.69 -10.86 -19.29
CA GLY A 436 -5.58 -11.19 -20.70
C GLY A 436 -4.21 -10.85 -21.28
N LEU A 437 -4.07 -11.10 -22.57
CA LEU A 437 -2.98 -10.57 -23.39
C LEU A 437 -3.62 -9.77 -24.54
N VAL A 438 -2.90 -8.81 -25.08
CA VAL A 438 -3.30 -8.10 -26.31
C VAL A 438 -2.09 -7.91 -27.19
N THR A 439 -2.26 -8.13 -28.51
CA THR A 439 -1.23 -7.83 -29.50
C THR A 439 -1.52 -6.50 -30.18
N ARG A 440 -0.49 -5.94 -30.79
CA ARG A 440 -0.57 -4.73 -31.61
C ARG A 440 -1.59 -4.91 -32.75
N GLU A 441 -1.56 -6.07 -33.43
CA GLU A 441 -2.50 -6.39 -34.52
C GLU A 441 -3.93 -6.42 -34.04
N ALA A 442 -4.21 -7.08 -32.91
CA ALA A 442 -5.57 -7.16 -32.33
C ALA A 442 -6.10 -5.78 -31.94
N LEU A 443 -5.25 -4.92 -31.35
CA LEU A 443 -5.63 -3.55 -31.01
C LEU A 443 -5.91 -2.71 -32.27
N ALA A 444 -5.08 -2.84 -33.31
CA ALA A 444 -5.27 -2.13 -34.58
C ALA A 444 -6.57 -2.59 -35.28
N ALA A 445 -6.89 -3.87 -35.27
CA ALA A 445 -8.14 -4.42 -35.79
C ALA A 445 -9.36 -3.84 -35.05
N ARG A 446 -9.33 -3.81 -33.73
CA ARG A 446 -10.39 -3.19 -32.90
C ARG A 446 -10.55 -1.70 -33.20
N CYS A 447 -9.48 -0.95 -33.47
CA CYS A 447 -9.55 0.45 -33.87
C CYS A 447 -10.26 0.64 -35.24
N ARG A 448 -10.23 -0.36 -36.12
CA ARG A 448 -10.96 -0.36 -37.41
C ARG A 448 -12.39 -0.85 -37.29
N GLY A 449 -12.84 -1.24 -36.11
CA GLY A 449 -14.18 -1.83 -35.88
C GLY A 449 -14.28 -3.28 -36.31
N GLU A 450 -13.17 -3.96 -36.54
CA GLU A 450 -13.09 -5.38 -36.85
C GLU A 450 -13.19 -6.20 -35.56
N ASN A 451 -14.06 -7.23 -35.54
CA ASN A 451 -14.04 -8.21 -34.47
C ASN A 451 -12.76 -9.05 -34.64
N ALA A 452 -11.86 -8.95 -33.68
CA ALA A 452 -10.74 -9.86 -33.62
C ALA A 452 -11.30 -11.24 -33.18
N ASP A 453 -11.34 -12.20 -34.12
CA ASP A 453 -11.71 -13.60 -33.83
C ASP A 453 -10.68 -14.30 -32.93
N SER A 454 -9.57 -13.64 -32.63
CA SER A 454 -8.53 -14.08 -31.69
C SER A 454 -8.63 -13.29 -30.40
N PRO A 455 -8.52 -13.95 -29.22
CA PRO A 455 -8.43 -13.28 -27.94
C PRO A 455 -7.18 -12.39 -27.79
N TRP A 456 -6.18 -12.56 -28.67
CA TRP A 456 -4.93 -11.76 -28.70
C TRP A 456 -4.71 -11.03 -30.02
#